data_731f8a0f0280f06ebf2702c882fd9584
#
_entry.id   731f8a0f0280f06ebf2702c882fd9584
#
_cell.length_a   1.000
_cell.length_b   1.000
_cell.length_c   1.000
_cell.angle_alpha   90.00
_cell.angle_beta   90.00
_cell.angle_gamma   90.00
#
_symmetry.space_group_name_H-M   'P 1'
#
loop_
_entity.id
_entity.type
_entity.pdbx_description
1 polymer ?
#
loop_
_entity_poly.entity_id
_entity_poly.type
_entity_poly.pdbx_seq_one_letter_code
_entity_poly.pdbx_strand_id
1 'polypeptide(L)'
;MTKHTLLALLLSVIIPVAQAAPLSTQKISGLKMPESVVQATDGRVFVSEINGFGVDGDGQISVIEAGQVKLFAKGLDDPKGLAIIGQSLYVADNKRILKLALSGPKQGQAEVFAAASAFPVTPLFLNDLEADLAGNLYVSDSGDLKGKGGAVYQINAQGQVRLLINGQQDSRILAPNGLLMDDTGDVLMVVDFASGILYSYNLATKQLLDIAEGFGGGDGVVHHANGSMFVSDWKNGKVFRLDMNGEVTPLAATYQSAADIALTKDEKVLMVPDMKAGELDFIVLP
;
A
#
# COMPACT_ATOMS: atom_id res chain seq x y z
N MET A 1 2.33 69.18 -37.90
CA MET A 1 1.74 67.89 -37.72
C MET A 1 2.66 67.02 -36.84
N THR A 2 2.47 67.09 -35.54
CA THR A 2 3.30 66.43 -34.54
C THR A 2 2.61 65.10 -34.14
N LYS A 3 3.24 63.95 -34.43
CA LYS A 3 2.78 62.64 -34.07
C LYS A 3 3.20 62.34 -32.64
N HIS A 4 2.23 62.21 -31.73
CA HIS A 4 2.45 61.69 -30.38
C HIS A 4 2.39 60.16 -30.42
N THR A 5 3.52 59.52 -30.11
CA THR A 5 3.60 58.05 -29.92
C THR A 5 3.28 57.75 -28.46
N LEU A 6 2.16 57.04 -28.24
CA LEU A 6 1.77 56.53 -26.90
C LEU A 6 2.56 55.27 -26.61
N LEU A 7 3.42 55.32 -25.59
CA LEU A 7 4.15 54.16 -25.09
C LEU A 7 3.27 53.46 -24.01
N ALA A 8 2.70 52.28 -24.33
CA ALA A 8 1.95 51.49 -23.37
C ALA A 8 2.93 50.70 -22.51
N LEU A 9 2.97 51.04 -21.22
CA LEU A 9 3.71 50.29 -20.19
C LEU A 9 2.89 49.04 -19.78
N LEU A 10 3.30 47.84 -20.16
CA LEU A 10 2.76 46.60 -19.69
C LEU A 10 3.33 46.33 -18.28
N LEU A 11 2.54 46.56 -17.24
CA LEU A 11 2.83 46.07 -15.90
C LEU A 11 2.56 44.56 -15.84
N SER A 12 3.60 43.74 -15.80
CA SER A 12 3.50 42.30 -15.48
C SER A 12 3.24 42.16 -13.98
N VAL A 13 2.02 41.80 -13.63
CA VAL A 13 1.67 41.38 -12.24
C VAL A 13 2.25 40.00 -12.00
N ILE A 14 3.34 39.92 -11.24
CA ILE A 14 3.88 38.66 -10.73
C ILE A 14 2.94 38.26 -9.57
N ILE A 15 2.06 37.31 -9.82
CA ILE A 15 1.28 36.67 -8.77
C ILE A 15 2.25 35.73 -8.03
N PRO A 16 2.52 35.91 -6.74
CA PRO A 16 3.33 34.96 -5.99
C PRO A 16 2.57 33.62 -5.96
N VAL A 17 3.17 32.58 -6.52
CA VAL A 17 2.71 31.20 -6.30
C VAL A 17 2.87 30.95 -4.81
N ALA A 18 1.76 30.82 -4.09
CA ALA A 18 1.76 30.46 -2.69
C ALA A 18 2.40 29.06 -2.59
N GLN A 19 3.61 28.99 -2.06
CA GLN A 19 4.27 27.74 -1.75
C GLN A 19 3.48 27.08 -0.64
N ALA A 20 2.93 25.89 -0.89
CA ALA A 20 2.21 25.14 0.13
C ALA A 20 3.10 25.00 1.37
N ALA A 21 2.54 25.26 2.55
CA ALA A 21 3.28 25.03 3.80
C ALA A 21 3.70 23.56 3.87
N PRO A 22 4.90 23.25 4.40
CA PRO A 22 5.34 21.87 4.55
C PRO A 22 4.33 21.12 5.40
N LEU A 23 3.95 19.91 4.96
CA LEU A 23 3.07 19.02 5.71
C LEU A 23 3.70 18.76 7.07
N SER A 24 2.89 18.89 8.14
CA SER A 24 3.35 18.54 9.50
C SER A 24 3.53 17.03 9.56
N THR A 25 4.72 16.57 9.93
CA THR A 25 5.05 15.15 10.05
C THR A 25 5.36 14.81 11.50
N GLN A 26 4.86 13.65 11.94
CA GLN A 26 5.30 12.98 13.17
C GLN A 26 5.92 11.66 12.75
N LYS A 27 7.03 11.26 13.38
CA LYS A 27 7.70 9.99 13.08
C LYS A 27 7.81 9.10 14.30
N ILE A 28 7.66 7.79 14.09
CA ILE A 28 8.02 6.75 15.04
C ILE A 28 9.23 6.03 14.48
N SER A 29 10.29 5.90 15.26
CA SER A 29 11.55 5.26 14.86
C SER A 29 11.82 4.02 15.69
N GLY A 30 12.76 3.17 15.22
CA GLY A 30 13.20 1.97 15.91
C GLY A 30 12.42 0.72 15.53
N LEU A 31 11.59 0.80 14.47
CA LEU A 31 10.96 -0.35 13.82
C LEU A 31 12.01 -1.12 13.01
N LYS A 32 11.75 -2.41 12.80
CA LYS A 32 12.70 -3.29 12.12
C LYS A 32 12.17 -3.70 10.74
N MET A 33 12.55 -2.96 9.72
CA MET A 33 12.06 -3.14 8.35
C MET A 33 10.53 -3.14 8.30
N PRO A 34 9.86 -2.01 8.73
CA PRO A 34 8.42 -1.90 8.65
C PRO A 34 7.99 -1.93 7.18
N GLU A 35 6.98 -2.76 6.88
CA GLU A 35 6.57 -2.97 5.50
C GLU A 35 5.16 -2.47 5.25
N SER A 36 4.17 -2.91 6.02
CA SER A 36 2.79 -2.47 5.88
C SER A 36 2.25 -1.88 7.17
N VAL A 37 1.22 -1.05 7.05
CA VAL A 37 0.55 -0.39 8.17
C VAL A 37 -0.95 -0.40 7.97
N VAL A 38 -1.71 -0.63 9.05
CA VAL A 38 -3.17 -0.54 9.01
C VAL A 38 -3.71 -0.01 10.33
N GLN A 39 -4.75 0.84 10.28
CA GLN A 39 -5.44 1.29 11.49
C GLN A 39 -6.73 0.50 11.73
N ALA A 40 -6.90 -0.02 12.94
CA ALA A 40 -8.15 -0.63 13.39
C ALA A 40 -9.21 0.44 13.76
N THR A 41 -10.47 0.02 13.84
CA THR A 41 -11.59 0.92 14.17
C THR A 41 -11.52 1.49 15.60
N ASP A 42 -10.76 0.85 16.49
CA ASP A 42 -10.51 1.31 17.86
C ASP A 42 -9.33 2.30 17.96
N GLY A 43 -8.74 2.66 16.81
CA GLY A 43 -7.65 3.64 16.71
C GLY A 43 -6.26 3.05 16.83
N ARG A 44 -6.10 1.78 17.19
CA ARG A 44 -4.78 1.12 17.19
C ARG A 44 -4.23 1.03 15.78
N VAL A 45 -2.93 1.26 15.63
CA VAL A 45 -2.22 1.12 14.36
C VAL A 45 -1.33 -0.11 14.44
N PHE A 46 -1.45 -1.01 13.47
CA PHE A 46 -0.63 -2.22 13.35
C PHE A 46 0.39 -2.04 12.25
N VAL A 47 1.61 -2.52 12.49
CA VAL A 47 2.73 -2.45 11.56
C VAL A 47 3.34 -3.84 11.44
N SER A 48 3.51 -4.33 10.22
CA SER A 48 4.31 -5.52 9.97
C SER A 48 5.79 -5.15 9.93
N GLU A 49 6.62 -5.96 10.57
CA GLU A 49 8.07 -5.79 10.61
C GLU A 49 8.75 -7.09 10.18
N ILE A 50 9.42 -7.04 9.03
CA ILE A 50 10.09 -8.22 8.45
C ILE A 50 11.28 -8.65 9.29
N ASN A 51 12.02 -7.72 9.90
CA ASN A 51 13.32 -7.88 10.56
C ASN A 51 14.43 -8.28 9.57
N GLY A 52 14.37 -9.45 8.93
CA GLY A 52 15.35 -9.88 7.94
C GLY A 52 14.72 -10.77 6.86
N PHE A 53 14.83 -10.39 5.60
CA PHE A 53 14.31 -11.21 4.50
C PHE A 53 14.86 -12.62 4.50
N GLY A 54 13.97 -13.62 4.40
CA GLY A 54 14.29 -15.03 4.32
C GLY A 54 14.82 -15.62 5.62
N VAL A 55 14.58 -14.99 6.76
CA VAL A 55 14.87 -15.50 8.11
C VAL A 55 13.58 -15.90 8.77
N ASP A 56 13.26 -17.19 8.77
CA ASP A 56 12.01 -17.70 9.34
C ASP A 56 11.93 -17.43 10.85
N GLY A 57 10.78 -16.93 11.31
CA GLY A 57 10.45 -16.76 12.73
C GLY A 57 11.00 -15.50 13.39
N ASP A 58 11.70 -14.61 12.68
CA ASP A 58 12.20 -13.34 13.25
C ASP A 58 11.22 -12.16 13.04
N GLY A 59 10.25 -12.30 12.13
CA GLY A 59 9.24 -11.31 11.84
C GLY A 59 8.25 -11.11 12.98
N GLN A 60 7.66 -9.91 13.01
CA GLN A 60 6.72 -9.52 14.07
C GLN A 60 5.64 -8.56 13.55
N ILE A 61 4.57 -8.42 14.36
CA ILE A 61 3.61 -7.32 14.23
C ILE A 61 3.76 -6.45 15.47
N SER A 62 3.96 -5.17 15.25
CA SER A 62 3.89 -4.15 16.29
C SER A 62 2.52 -3.48 16.30
N VAL A 63 2.09 -3.03 17.48
CA VAL A 63 0.91 -2.17 17.66
C VAL A 63 1.32 -0.84 18.26
N ILE A 64 0.78 0.22 17.71
CA ILE A 64 0.97 1.59 18.21
C ILE A 64 -0.32 2.01 18.89
N GLU A 65 -0.22 2.27 20.20
CA GLU A 65 -1.30 2.73 21.06
C GLU A 65 -0.84 3.98 21.82
N ALA A 66 -1.60 5.06 21.72
CA ALA A 66 -1.28 6.35 22.36
C ALA A 66 0.19 6.79 22.07
N GLY A 67 0.66 6.59 20.84
CA GLY A 67 2.01 6.95 20.41
C GLY A 67 3.13 6.02 20.88
N GLN A 68 2.80 4.92 21.57
CA GLN A 68 3.78 3.94 22.05
C GLN A 68 3.74 2.66 21.21
N VAL A 69 4.92 2.20 20.78
CA VAL A 69 5.09 0.94 20.07
C VAL A 69 5.17 -0.21 21.07
N LYS A 70 4.36 -1.23 20.86
CA LYS A 70 4.35 -2.47 21.65
C LYS A 70 4.38 -3.67 20.71
N LEU A 71 4.98 -4.77 21.15
CA LEU A 71 4.91 -6.04 20.45
C LEU A 71 3.46 -6.58 20.50
N PHE A 72 2.88 -6.91 19.34
CA PHE A 72 1.56 -7.53 19.24
C PHE A 72 1.64 -9.04 18.96
N ALA A 73 2.46 -9.42 17.98
CA ALA A 73 2.71 -10.84 17.63
C ALA A 73 4.16 -11.00 17.17
N LYS A 74 4.72 -12.19 17.34
CA LYS A 74 6.10 -12.55 16.93
C LYS A 74 6.16 -13.97 16.37
N GLY A 75 7.30 -14.32 15.77
CA GLY A 75 7.52 -15.66 15.23
C GLY A 75 6.89 -15.81 13.85
N LEU A 76 6.74 -14.71 13.12
CA LEU A 76 6.35 -14.69 11.73
C LEU A 76 7.61 -14.84 10.86
N ASP A 77 7.44 -15.21 9.59
CA ASP A 77 8.59 -15.40 8.70
C ASP A 77 8.97 -14.07 8.01
N ASP A 78 8.25 -13.67 6.97
CA ASP A 78 8.43 -12.38 6.29
C ASP A 78 7.07 -11.64 6.23
N PRO A 79 6.54 -11.11 7.35
CA PRO A 79 5.23 -10.45 7.36
C PRO A 79 5.25 -9.15 6.57
N LYS A 80 4.32 -9.01 5.62
CA LYS A 80 4.15 -7.86 4.74
C LYS A 80 2.73 -7.32 4.84
N GLY A 81 1.98 -7.31 3.75
CA GLY A 81 0.66 -6.74 3.64
C GLY A 81 -0.29 -7.10 4.77
N LEU A 82 -1.03 -6.11 5.23
CA LEU A 82 -1.96 -6.19 6.36
C LEU A 82 -3.37 -5.81 5.93
N ALA A 83 -4.35 -6.64 6.27
CA ALA A 83 -5.76 -6.29 6.12
C ALA A 83 -6.56 -6.62 7.39
N ILE A 84 -7.59 -5.84 7.69
CA ILE A 84 -8.49 -6.08 8.84
C ILE A 84 -9.89 -6.40 8.35
N ILE A 85 -10.42 -7.57 8.77
CA ILE A 85 -11.82 -7.94 8.59
C ILE A 85 -12.43 -8.22 9.97
N GLY A 86 -13.37 -7.38 10.38
CA GLY A 86 -14.02 -7.46 11.69
C GLY A 86 -13.02 -7.37 12.85
N GLN A 87 -12.89 -8.43 13.63
CA GLN A 87 -11.97 -8.51 14.79
C GLN A 87 -10.70 -9.32 14.47
N SER A 88 -10.32 -9.42 13.22
CA SER A 88 -9.16 -10.19 12.78
C SER A 88 -8.24 -9.36 11.91
N LEU A 89 -6.93 -9.45 12.20
CA LEU A 89 -5.84 -8.97 11.35
C LEU A 89 -5.38 -10.14 10.48
N TYR A 90 -5.31 -9.93 9.19
CA TYR A 90 -4.72 -10.85 8.23
C TYR A 90 -3.36 -10.33 7.80
N VAL A 91 -2.42 -11.25 7.60
CA VAL A 91 -1.03 -10.94 7.29
C VAL A 91 -0.55 -11.82 6.14
N ALA A 92 -0.01 -11.22 5.10
CA ALA A 92 0.76 -11.93 4.10
C ALA A 92 2.14 -12.27 4.71
N ASP A 93 2.40 -13.55 4.97
CA ASP A 93 3.59 -14.01 5.67
C ASP A 93 4.35 -15.01 4.81
N ASN A 94 5.38 -14.57 4.13
CA ASN A 94 6.18 -15.34 3.18
C ASN A 94 5.32 -15.96 2.05
N LYS A 95 4.83 -17.21 2.23
CA LYS A 95 4.04 -17.96 1.24
C LYS A 95 2.66 -18.38 1.75
N ARG A 96 2.22 -17.82 2.86
CA ARG A 96 0.96 -18.16 3.54
C ARG A 96 0.24 -16.89 3.99
N ILE A 97 -1.05 -17.00 4.26
CA ILE A 97 -1.81 -15.95 4.92
C ILE A 97 -2.07 -16.40 6.37
N LEU A 98 -1.70 -15.54 7.28
CA LEU A 98 -2.00 -15.71 8.70
C LEU A 98 -3.21 -14.90 9.10
N LYS A 99 -3.90 -15.35 10.16
CA LYS A 99 -5.00 -14.65 10.82
C LYS A 99 -4.68 -14.51 12.30
N LEU A 100 -4.81 -13.31 12.84
CA LEU A 100 -4.56 -12.97 14.22
C LEU A 100 -5.80 -12.33 14.84
N ALA A 101 -6.19 -12.74 16.05
CA ALA A 101 -7.27 -12.07 16.76
C ALA A 101 -6.81 -10.72 17.30
N LEU A 102 -7.59 -9.66 17.04
CA LEU A 102 -7.29 -8.31 17.53
C LEU A 102 -7.59 -8.12 19.02
N SER A 103 -8.39 -9.00 19.61
CA SER A 103 -8.80 -8.91 21.02
C SER A 103 -9.14 -10.28 21.60
N GLY A 104 -9.37 -10.34 22.92
CA GLY A 104 -9.77 -11.54 23.63
C GLY A 104 -8.62 -12.47 24.01
N PRO A 105 -8.92 -13.69 24.49
CA PRO A 105 -7.91 -14.62 25.05
C PRO A 105 -6.86 -15.09 24.04
N LYS A 106 -7.15 -14.98 22.74
CA LYS A 106 -6.24 -15.34 21.63
C LYS A 106 -5.62 -14.14 20.96
N GLN A 107 -5.68 -12.94 21.57
CA GLN A 107 -5.11 -11.74 21.00
C GLN A 107 -3.64 -11.95 20.60
N GLY A 108 -3.29 -11.59 19.37
CA GLY A 108 -1.94 -11.70 18.82
C GLY A 108 -1.49 -13.13 18.52
N GLN A 109 -2.31 -14.15 18.76
CA GLN A 109 -1.98 -15.51 18.35
C GLN A 109 -2.23 -15.68 16.86
N ALA A 110 -1.20 -16.07 16.12
CA ALA A 110 -1.28 -16.33 14.69
C ALA A 110 -1.77 -17.75 14.42
N GLU A 111 -2.72 -17.89 13.49
CA GLU A 111 -3.17 -19.16 12.92
C GLU A 111 -3.07 -19.08 11.40
N VAL A 112 -2.77 -20.21 10.74
CA VAL A 112 -2.72 -20.25 9.27
C VAL A 112 -4.15 -20.18 8.73
N PHE A 113 -4.44 -19.13 7.95
CA PHE A 113 -5.72 -18.95 7.27
C PHE A 113 -5.72 -19.58 5.88
N ALA A 114 -4.66 -19.34 5.10
CA ALA A 114 -4.44 -20.01 3.81
C ALA A 114 -2.96 -20.45 3.72
N ALA A 115 -2.72 -21.74 3.68
CA ALA A 115 -1.38 -22.31 3.52
C ALA A 115 -0.92 -22.18 2.06
N ALA A 116 0.39 -22.26 1.80
CA ALA A 116 0.96 -22.25 0.46
C ALA A 116 0.33 -23.29 -0.49
N SER A 117 -0.07 -24.44 0.05
CA SER A 117 -0.73 -25.52 -0.70
C SER A 117 -2.19 -25.22 -1.09
N ALA A 118 -2.81 -24.18 -0.55
CA ALA A 118 -4.14 -23.72 -0.94
C ALA A 118 -4.14 -22.92 -2.24
N PHE A 119 -2.98 -22.38 -2.64
CA PHE A 119 -2.86 -21.59 -3.85
C PHE A 119 -2.78 -22.50 -5.09
N PRO A 120 -3.43 -22.12 -6.21
CA PRO A 120 -3.36 -22.89 -7.47
C PRO A 120 -1.93 -23.07 -8.00
N VAL A 121 -1.06 -22.10 -7.74
CA VAL A 121 0.38 -22.16 -7.95
C VAL A 121 1.05 -21.76 -6.65
N THR A 122 2.09 -22.48 -6.23
CA THR A 122 2.82 -22.13 -5.00
C THR A 122 3.35 -20.71 -5.09
N PRO A 123 2.99 -19.82 -4.15
CA PRO A 123 3.44 -18.44 -4.16
C PRO A 123 4.96 -18.35 -4.06
N LEU A 124 5.51 -17.33 -4.70
CA LEU A 124 6.94 -17.00 -4.60
C LEU A 124 7.20 -15.91 -3.56
N PHE A 125 6.37 -14.85 -3.58
CA PHE A 125 6.55 -13.66 -2.75
C PHE A 125 5.21 -12.99 -2.51
N LEU A 126 4.39 -13.55 -1.61
CA LEU A 126 3.15 -12.89 -1.21
C LEU A 126 3.50 -11.53 -0.60
N ASN A 127 2.83 -10.49 -1.08
CA ASN A 127 3.18 -9.12 -0.74
C ASN A 127 2.01 -8.41 -0.06
N ASP A 128 1.12 -7.78 -0.79
CA ASP A 128 0.06 -6.98 -0.20
C ASP A 128 -1.27 -7.72 -0.03
N LEU A 129 -2.09 -7.21 0.88
CA LEU A 129 -3.44 -7.69 1.20
C LEU A 129 -4.44 -6.56 1.17
N GLU A 130 -5.53 -6.77 0.45
CA GLU A 130 -6.70 -5.90 0.47
C GLU A 130 -7.95 -6.69 0.83
N ALA A 131 -8.96 -6.05 1.44
CA ALA A 131 -10.21 -6.68 1.85
C ALA A 131 -11.43 -5.98 1.25
N ASP A 132 -12.40 -6.75 0.72
CA ASP A 132 -13.68 -6.20 0.32
C ASP A 132 -14.72 -6.19 1.46
N LEU A 133 -15.82 -5.49 1.25
CA LEU A 133 -16.94 -5.42 2.20
C LEU A 133 -17.67 -6.76 2.39
N ALA A 134 -17.50 -7.72 1.48
CA ALA A 134 -18.06 -9.07 1.60
C ALA A 134 -17.18 -10.00 2.44
N GLY A 135 -15.99 -9.53 2.86
CA GLY A 135 -15.04 -10.29 3.69
C GLY A 135 -14.14 -11.22 2.88
N ASN A 136 -13.97 -10.99 1.59
CA ASN A 136 -12.92 -11.63 0.82
C ASN A 136 -11.61 -10.85 0.98
N LEU A 137 -10.49 -11.58 0.89
CA LEU A 137 -9.15 -11.00 0.78
C LEU A 137 -8.68 -11.08 -0.68
N TYR A 138 -7.93 -10.09 -1.07
CA TYR A 138 -7.16 -10.06 -2.30
C TYR A 138 -5.68 -10.04 -1.90
N VAL A 139 -4.86 -10.83 -2.58
CA VAL A 139 -3.44 -10.92 -2.26
C VAL A 139 -2.60 -10.89 -3.52
N SER A 140 -1.57 -10.07 -3.53
CA SER A 140 -0.57 -10.03 -4.58
C SER A 140 0.56 -11.01 -4.30
N ASP A 141 1.06 -11.64 -5.35
CA ASP A 141 2.33 -12.38 -5.39
C ASP A 141 3.25 -11.66 -6.36
N SER A 142 4.26 -10.99 -5.86
CA SER A 142 5.22 -10.23 -6.67
C SER A 142 6.22 -11.11 -7.42
N GLY A 143 6.06 -12.44 -7.35
CA GLY A 143 6.88 -13.39 -8.07
C GLY A 143 8.37 -13.30 -7.72
N ASP A 144 9.22 -13.17 -8.73
CA ASP A 144 10.66 -13.01 -8.56
C ASP A 144 11.10 -11.53 -8.48
N LEU A 145 10.17 -10.60 -8.36
CA LEU A 145 10.37 -9.14 -8.38
C LEU A 145 11.00 -8.58 -9.68
N LYS A 146 11.18 -9.45 -10.69
CA LYS A 146 11.84 -9.12 -11.97
C LYS A 146 10.94 -9.37 -13.18
N GLY A 147 9.67 -9.76 -12.91
CA GLY A 147 8.66 -9.96 -13.94
C GLY A 147 8.29 -11.40 -14.23
N LYS A 148 8.67 -12.35 -13.36
CA LYS A 148 8.25 -13.75 -13.49
C LYS A 148 7.47 -14.21 -12.26
N GLY A 149 6.35 -14.86 -12.49
CA GLY A 149 5.56 -15.47 -11.43
C GLY A 149 4.57 -14.51 -10.76
N GLY A 150 4.49 -13.25 -11.22
CA GLY A 150 3.53 -12.29 -10.69
C GLY A 150 2.09 -12.76 -10.86
N ALA A 151 1.29 -12.62 -9.79
CA ALA A 151 -0.11 -13.03 -9.77
C ALA A 151 -0.92 -12.25 -8.73
N VAL A 152 -2.24 -12.19 -8.93
CA VAL A 152 -3.19 -11.70 -7.94
C VAL A 152 -4.22 -12.79 -7.69
N TYR A 153 -4.50 -13.05 -6.42
CA TYR A 153 -5.46 -14.06 -5.98
C TYR A 153 -6.58 -13.42 -5.17
N GLN A 154 -7.72 -14.11 -5.12
CA GLN A 154 -8.78 -13.84 -4.15
C GLN A 154 -8.91 -15.02 -3.19
N ILE A 155 -9.15 -14.73 -1.91
CA ILE A 155 -9.36 -15.71 -0.86
C ILE A 155 -10.71 -15.41 -0.21
N ASN A 156 -11.62 -16.38 -0.23
CA ASN A 156 -12.92 -16.18 0.40
C ASN A 156 -12.86 -16.37 1.94
N ALA A 157 -13.96 -16.07 2.62
CA ALA A 157 -14.06 -16.17 4.09
C ALA A 157 -13.78 -17.58 4.65
N GLN A 158 -13.78 -18.63 3.82
CA GLN A 158 -13.45 -20.00 4.17
C GLN A 158 -11.99 -20.36 3.89
N GLY A 159 -11.15 -19.40 3.43
CA GLY A 159 -9.74 -19.62 3.10
C GLY A 159 -9.53 -20.31 1.75
N GLN A 160 -10.55 -20.40 0.89
CA GLN A 160 -10.41 -20.97 -0.45
C GLN A 160 -9.82 -19.92 -1.39
N VAL A 161 -8.73 -20.29 -2.07
CA VAL A 161 -7.95 -19.40 -2.94
C VAL A 161 -8.32 -19.64 -4.39
N ARG A 162 -8.52 -18.55 -5.14
CA ARG A 162 -8.64 -18.58 -6.61
C ARG A 162 -7.70 -17.56 -7.25
N LEU A 163 -7.12 -17.92 -8.40
CA LEU A 163 -6.35 -17.00 -9.24
C LEU A 163 -7.32 -16.01 -9.91
N LEU A 164 -6.99 -14.73 -9.83
CA LEU A 164 -7.69 -13.67 -10.58
C LEU A 164 -7.01 -13.38 -11.90
N ILE A 165 -5.70 -13.04 -11.84
CA ILE A 165 -4.89 -12.68 -12.99
C ILE A 165 -3.42 -12.99 -12.70
N ASN A 166 -2.66 -13.34 -13.75
CA ASN A 166 -1.21 -13.52 -13.68
C ASN A 166 -0.53 -13.14 -15.00
N GLY A 167 0.79 -13.15 -15.03
CA GLY A 167 1.58 -12.82 -16.22
C GLY A 167 1.41 -13.73 -17.44
N GLN A 168 0.77 -14.89 -17.30
CA GLN A 168 0.42 -15.76 -18.44
C GLN A 168 -0.89 -15.32 -19.09
N GLN A 169 -1.83 -14.77 -18.31
CA GLN A 169 -3.12 -14.28 -18.80
C GLN A 169 -2.99 -12.85 -19.36
N ASP A 170 -2.15 -12.01 -18.75
CA ASP A 170 -1.82 -10.68 -19.25
C ASP A 170 -0.34 -10.37 -18.92
N SER A 171 0.47 -10.18 -19.95
CA SER A 171 1.92 -9.99 -19.82
C SER A 171 2.31 -8.67 -19.14
N ARG A 172 1.37 -7.78 -18.84
CA ARG A 172 1.59 -6.57 -18.06
C ARG A 172 1.71 -6.84 -16.55
N ILE A 173 1.18 -7.97 -16.08
CA ILE A 173 1.31 -8.41 -14.69
C ILE A 173 2.69 -9.03 -14.50
N LEU A 174 3.62 -8.22 -13.99
CA LEU A 174 5.04 -8.58 -13.83
C LEU A 174 5.37 -8.92 -12.37
N ALA A 175 5.16 -7.98 -11.49
CA ALA A 175 5.38 -8.10 -10.05
C ALA A 175 4.33 -7.25 -9.31
N PRO A 176 3.05 -7.66 -9.31
CA PRO A 176 1.99 -6.92 -8.64
C PRO A 176 2.31 -6.81 -7.14
N ASN A 177 2.11 -5.61 -6.60
CA ASN A 177 2.38 -5.30 -5.19
C ASN A 177 1.12 -4.70 -4.57
N GLY A 178 1.05 -3.40 -4.32
CA GLY A 178 -0.05 -2.74 -3.65
C GLY A 178 -1.41 -2.98 -4.31
N LEU A 179 -2.40 -3.28 -3.51
CA LEU A 179 -3.77 -3.57 -3.90
C LEU A 179 -4.73 -2.58 -3.24
N LEU A 180 -5.78 -2.21 -3.97
CA LEU A 180 -6.85 -1.37 -3.44
C LEU A 180 -8.17 -1.76 -4.09
N MET A 181 -9.17 -2.11 -3.31
CA MET A 181 -10.52 -2.39 -3.79
C MET A 181 -11.32 -1.09 -3.83
N ASP A 182 -12.06 -0.87 -4.91
CA ASP A 182 -12.98 0.24 -4.97
C ASP A 182 -14.19 0.03 -4.03
N ASP A 183 -14.91 1.10 -3.72
CA ASP A 183 -16.05 1.07 -2.78
C ASP A 183 -17.21 0.18 -3.26
N THR A 184 -17.28 -0.13 -4.56
CA THR A 184 -18.31 -1.00 -5.13
C THR A 184 -17.95 -2.48 -5.00
N GLY A 185 -16.69 -2.82 -4.83
CA GLY A 185 -16.17 -4.18 -4.82
C GLY A 185 -16.05 -4.79 -6.23
N ASP A 186 -16.11 -3.97 -7.29
CA ASP A 186 -16.08 -4.42 -8.68
C ASP A 186 -14.70 -4.25 -9.34
N VAL A 187 -13.91 -3.29 -8.86
CA VAL A 187 -12.61 -2.93 -9.46
C VAL A 187 -11.50 -3.01 -8.43
N LEU A 188 -10.51 -3.83 -8.73
CA LEU A 188 -9.27 -3.91 -7.96
C LEU A 188 -8.18 -3.08 -8.65
N MET A 189 -7.67 -2.09 -7.94
CA MET A 189 -6.46 -1.38 -8.35
C MET A 189 -5.24 -2.21 -7.99
N VAL A 190 -4.24 -2.23 -8.85
CA VAL A 190 -3.00 -2.99 -8.67
C VAL A 190 -1.82 -2.11 -9.09
N VAL A 191 -0.94 -1.76 -8.18
CA VAL A 191 0.34 -1.15 -8.54
C VAL A 191 1.39 -2.24 -8.72
N ASP A 192 2.12 -2.20 -9.83
CA ASP A 192 3.12 -3.22 -10.16
C ASP A 192 4.54 -2.69 -9.91
N PHE A 193 5.27 -3.39 -9.06
CA PHE A 193 6.62 -3.03 -8.62
C PHE A 193 7.67 -3.06 -9.74
N ALA A 194 7.50 -3.95 -10.72
CA ALA A 194 8.48 -4.10 -11.80
C ALA A 194 8.27 -3.08 -12.91
N SER A 195 7.03 -2.83 -13.29
CA SER A 195 6.66 -1.87 -14.36
C SER A 195 6.53 -0.43 -13.85
N GLY A 196 6.17 -0.23 -12.57
CA GLY A 196 5.84 1.08 -12.01
C GLY A 196 4.54 1.65 -12.56
N ILE A 197 3.61 0.78 -12.98
CA ILE A 197 2.30 1.13 -13.53
C ILE A 197 1.22 0.80 -12.50
N LEU A 198 0.24 1.70 -12.36
CA LEU A 198 -1.01 1.45 -11.66
C LEU A 198 -2.04 0.96 -12.66
N TYR A 199 -2.60 -0.21 -12.42
CA TYR A 199 -3.66 -0.82 -13.21
C TYR A 199 -4.99 -0.79 -12.47
N SER A 200 -6.10 -0.81 -13.21
CA SER A 200 -7.42 -1.22 -12.71
C SER A 200 -7.79 -2.57 -13.32
N TYR A 201 -8.25 -3.50 -12.49
CA TYR A 201 -8.73 -4.82 -12.92
C TYR A 201 -10.20 -4.98 -12.55
N ASN A 202 -11.07 -5.07 -13.55
CA ASN A 202 -12.50 -5.31 -13.33
C ASN A 202 -12.76 -6.78 -13.07
N LEU A 203 -13.33 -7.12 -11.91
CA LEU A 203 -13.53 -8.50 -11.46
C LEU A 203 -14.55 -9.29 -12.30
N ALA A 204 -15.55 -8.60 -12.86
CA ALA A 204 -16.59 -9.23 -13.68
C ALA A 204 -16.15 -9.45 -15.12
N THR A 205 -15.61 -8.40 -15.76
CA THR A 205 -15.20 -8.46 -17.18
C THR A 205 -13.79 -9.00 -17.38
N LYS A 206 -12.99 -9.06 -16.31
CA LYS A 206 -11.56 -9.45 -16.30
C LYS A 206 -10.69 -8.55 -17.16
N GLN A 207 -11.13 -7.32 -17.38
CA GLN A 207 -10.38 -6.33 -18.15
C GLN A 207 -9.36 -5.65 -17.26
N LEU A 208 -8.11 -5.59 -17.72
CA LEU A 208 -7.01 -4.82 -17.12
C LEU A 208 -6.80 -3.54 -17.93
N LEU A 209 -6.78 -2.38 -17.27
CA LEU A 209 -6.54 -1.07 -17.88
C LEU A 209 -5.38 -0.38 -17.17
N ASP A 210 -4.56 0.32 -17.94
CA ASP A 210 -3.49 1.19 -17.40
C ASP A 210 -4.13 2.50 -16.94
N ILE A 211 -3.87 2.91 -15.71
CA ILE A 211 -4.43 4.11 -15.09
C ILE A 211 -3.39 5.22 -15.02
N ALA A 212 -2.19 4.92 -14.52
CA ALA A 212 -1.09 5.87 -14.41
C ALA A 212 0.24 5.13 -14.37
N GLU A 213 1.33 5.83 -14.69
CA GLU A 213 2.67 5.27 -14.71
C GLU A 213 3.70 6.20 -14.03
N GLY A 214 4.92 5.71 -13.86
CA GLY A 214 6.02 6.52 -13.30
C GLY A 214 6.25 6.33 -11.81
N PHE A 215 5.65 5.29 -11.21
CA PHE A 215 5.77 5.00 -9.78
C PHE A 215 7.05 4.23 -9.41
N GLY A 216 7.96 4.01 -10.35
CA GLY A 216 9.26 3.38 -10.10
C GLY A 216 9.15 1.95 -9.58
N GLY A 217 9.32 1.74 -8.28
CA GLY A 217 9.02 0.49 -7.59
C GLY A 217 7.73 0.66 -6.81
N GLY A 218 6.59 0.72 -7.51
CA GLY A 218 5.27 0.90 -6.90
C GLY A 218 5.01 -0.15 -5.81
N ASP A 219 4.67 0.32 -4.62
CA ASP A 219 4.52 -0.52 -3.43
C ASP A 219 3.07 -0.48 -2.92
N GLY A 220 2.67 0.48 -2.10
CA GLY A 220 1.30 0.63 -1.64
C GLY A 220 0.46 1.60 -2.46
N VAL A 221 -0.85 1.44 -2.42
CA VAL A 221 -1.83 2.35 -3.04
C VAL A 221 -3.04 2.53 -2.14
N VAL A 222 -3.48 3.77 -1.93
CA VAL A 222 -4.70 4.07 -1.17
C VAL A 222 -5.53 5.15 -1.86
N HIS A 223 -6.83 5.13 -1.63
CA HIS A 223 -7.80 6.11 -2.15
C HIS A 223 -8.32 6.98 -1.01
N HIS A 224 -8.39 8.28 -1.23
CA HIS A 224 -8.93 9.25 -0.30
C HIS A 224 -10.31 9.71 -0.79
N ALA A 225 -11.25 9.97 0.14
CA ALA A 225 -12.64 10.37 -0.17
C ALA A 225 -12.77 11.64 -1.05
N ASN A 226 -11.71 12.47 -1.15
CA ASN A 226 -11.68 13.59 -2.09
C ASN A 226 -11.43 13.18 -3.55
N GLY A 227 -11.31 11.88 -3.84
CA GLY A 227 -11.05 11.33 -5.16
C GLY A 227 -9.58 11.22 -5.57
N SER A 228 -8.64 11.66 -4.72
CA SER A 228 -7.21 11.45 -4.98
C SER A 228 -6.78 10.05 -4.56
N MET A 229 -5.78 9.48 -5.24
CA MET A 229 -5.05 8.30 -4.77
C MET A 229 -3.64 8.68 -4.36
N PHE A 230 -3.06 7.92 -3.44
CA PHE A 230 -1.66 8.01 -3.09
C PHE A 230 -0.98 6.69 -3.42
N VAL A 231 0.23 6.77 -3.98
CA VAL A 231 1.03 5.60 -4.39
C VAL A 231 2.44 5.78 -3.85
N SER A 232 2.97 4.78 -3.17
CA SER A 232 4.35 4.76 -2.74
C SER A 232 5.27 4.11 -3.78
N ASP A 233 6.53 4.56 -3.78
CA ASP A 233 7.62 4.06 -4.62
C ASP A 233 8.78 3.65 -3.71
N TRP A 234 8.87 2.37 -3.45
CA TRP A 234 9.88 1.80 -2.57
C TRP A 234 11.31 2.02 -3.08
N LYS A 235 11.52 1.91 -4.41
CA LYS A 235 12.86 2.03 -5.01
C LYS A 235 13.44 3.43 -4.89
N ASN A 236 12.60 4.46 -5.05
CA ASN A 236 13.05 5.84 -5.10
C ASN A 236 12.68 6.65 -3.84
N GLY A 237 12.06 6.01 -2.84
CA GLY A 237 11.71 6.64 -1.57
C GLY A 237 10.72 7.80 -1.71
N LYS A 238 9.70 7.63 -2.54
CA LYS A 238 8.72 8.68 -2.86
C LYS A 238 7.31 8.23 -2.50
N VAL A 239 6.46 9.21 -2.28
CA VAL A 239 5.01 9.06 -2.29
C VAL A 239 4.45 10.04 -3.29
N PHE A 240 3.60 9.56 -4.17
CA PHE A 240 2.91 10.35 -5.19
C PHE A 240 1.44 10.54 -4.82
N ARG A 241 0.89 11.65 -5.26
CA ARG A 241 -0.54 11.89 -5.35
C ARG A 241 -0.96 11.81 -6.82
N LEU A 242 -1.97 11.01 -7.09
CA LEU A 242 -2.70 10.96 -8.36
C LEU A 242 -4.05 11.66 -8.14
N ASP A 243 -4.31 12.74 -8.84
CA ASP A 243 -5.58 13.45 -8.74
C ASP A 243 -6.66 12.87 -9.67
N MET A 244 -7.89 13.39 -9.56
CA MET A 244 -9.04 12.95 -10.38
C MET A 244 -8.89 13.26 -11.88
N ASN A 245 -7.94 14.13 -12.27
CA ASN A 245 -7.66 14.43 -13.67
C ASN A 245 -6.57 13.51 -14.25
N GLY A 246 -6.01 12.61 -13.43
CA GLY A 246 -4.92 11.73 -13.81
C GLY A 246 -3.53 12.37 -13.68
N GLU A 247 -3.41 13.54 -13.04
CA GLU A 247 -2.12 14.18 -12.82
C GLU A 247 -1.38 13.52 -11.63
N VAL A 248 -0.17 13.05 -11.91
CA VAL A 248 0.72 12.42 -10.91
C VAL A 248 1.72 13.47 -10.41
N THR A 249 1.66 13.79 -9.13
CA THR A 249 2.57 14.77 -8.50
C THR A 249 3.25 14.17 -7.27
N PRO A 250 4.55 14.46 -7.01
CA PRO A 250 5.20 14.05 -5.79
C PRO A 250 4.57 14.72 -4.57
N LEU A 251 4.14 13.93 -3.57
CA LEU A 251 3.71 14.40 -2.26
C LEU A 251 4.90 14.49 -1.29
N ALA A 252 5.74 13.45 -1.27
CA ALA A 252 6.96 13.37 -0.48
C ALA A 252 8.05 12.61 -1.24
N ALA A 253 9.33 12.94 -1.01
CA ALA A 253 10.48 12.36 -1.71
C ALA A 253 11.71 12.27 -0.79
N THR A 254 11.53 11.91 0.48
CA THR A 254 12.56 11.96 1.52
C THR A 254 12.82 10.61 2.19
N TYR A 255 12.11 9.56 1.78
CA TYR A 255 12.22 8.22 2.34
C TYR A 255 13.43 7.47 1.76
N GLN A 256 13.97 6.52 2.51
CA GLN A 256 14.94 5.56 1.96
C GLN A 256 14.23 4.46 1.15
N SER A 257 13.02 4.06 1.58
CA SER A 257 12.14 3.12 0.87
C SER A 257 10.72 3.24 1.42
N ALA A 258 9.88 4.05 0.73
CA ALA A 258 8.46 4.15 1.08
C ALA A 258 7.76 2.83 0.71
N ALA A 259 7.38 2.06 1.73
CA ALA A 259 6.73 0.76 1.59
C ALA A 259 5.20 0.88 1.53
N ASP A 260 4.45 -0.13 1.91
CA ASP A 260 2.99 -0.13 1.80
C ASP A 260 2.34 0.89 2.75
N ILE A 261 1.54 1.78 2.19
CA ILE A 261 0.95 2.96 2.84
C ILE A 261 -0.52 2.73 3.21
N ALA A 262 -0.99 3.44 4.24
CA ALA A 262 -2.41 3.45 4.59
C ALA A 262 -2.89 4.84 5.02
N LEU A 263 -4.19 5.09 4.89
CA LEU A 263 -4.85 6.24 5.51
C LEU A 263 -5.34 5.89 6.92
N THR A 264 -5.36 6.87 7.82
CA THR A 264 -6.13 6.77 9.06
C THR A 264 -7.62 6.66 8.73
N LYS A 265 -8.42 6.10 9.66
CA LYS A 265 -9.86 5.89 9.44
C LYS A 265 -10.66 7.18 9.22
N ASP A 266 -10.15 8.32 9.65
CA ASP A 266 -10.72 9.64 9.38
C ASP A 266 -10.09 10.31 8.13
N GLU A 267 -9.21 9.58 7.45
CA GLU A 267 -8.49 9.97 6.22
C GLU A 267 -7.67 11.25 6.30
N LYS A 268 -7.43 11.78 7.53
CA LYS A 268 -6.65 13.00 7.70
C LYS A 268 -5.15 12.82 7.68
N VAL A 269 -4.69 11.57 7.83
CA VAL A 269 -3.28 11.26 7.92
C VAL A 269 -2.95 10.09 7.00
N LEU A 270 -1.92 10.28 6.19
CA LEU A 270 -1.27 9.20 5.44
C LEU A 270 -0.12 8.65 6.28
N MET A 271 -0.16 7.35 6.54
CA MET A 271 0.86 6.60 7.26
C MET A 271 1.81 5.97 6.24
N VAL A 272 3.11 6.23 6.38
CA VAL A 272 4.15 5.81 5.42
C VAL A 272 5.26 5.07 6.16
N PRO A 273 5.34 3.73 6.05
CA PRO A 273 6.50 3.00 6.51
C PRO A 273 7.72 3.31 5.64
N ASP A 274 8.83 3.74 6.27
CA ASP A 274 10.15 3.79 5.62
C ASP A 274 10.95 2.56 6.04
N MET A 275 10.87 1.52 5.22
CA MET A 275 11.40 0.21 5.55
C MET A 275 12.89 0.25 5.91
N LYS A 276 13.73 0.91 5.09
CA LYS A 276 15.18 0.97 5.30
C LYS A 276 15.58 1.90 6.43
N ALA A 277 14.79 2.94 6.70
CA ALA A 277 15.04 3.83 7.83
C ALA A 277 14.57 3.24 9.16
N GLY A 278 13.67 2.24 9.14
CA GLY A 278 13.04 1.70 10.34
C GLY A 278 12.10 2.70 11.00
N GLU A 279 11.35 3.44 10.19
CA GLU A 279 10.48 4.52 10.63
C GLU A 279 9.04 4.34 10.10
N LEU A 280 8.08 4.88 10.84
CA LEU A 280 6.72 5.13 10.35
C LEU A 280 6.45 6.62 10.42
N ASP A 281 6.16 7.23 9.28
CA ASP A 281 5.83 8.65 9.16
C ASP A 281 4.32 8.87 9.11
N PHE A 282 3.86 10.02 9.64
CA PHE A 282 2.46 10.41 9.69
C PHE A 282 2.30 11.77 9.01
N ILE A 283 1.92 11.76 7.75
CA ILE A 283 1.72 12.97 6.93
C ILE A 283 0.29 13.45 7.10
N VAL A 284 0.11 14.63 7.69
CA VAL A 284 -1.21 15.28 7.77
C VAL A 284 -1.60 15.76 6.37
N LEU A 285 -2.72 15.28 5.88
CA LEU A 285 -3.29 15.68 4.60
C LEU A 285 -4.10 16.99 4.76
N PRO A 286 -4.11 17.85 3.73
CA PRO A 286 -4.81 19.14 3.75
C PRO A 286 -6.34 19.01 3.74
#